data_515273bf4d678e97530aa4c5ffb95425
#
_entry.id   515273bf4d678e97530aa4c5ffb95425
#
_cell.length_a   1.000
_cell.length_b   1.000
_cell.length_c   1.000
_cell.angle_alpha   90.00
_cell.angle_beta   90.00
_cell.angle_gamma   90.00
#
_symmetry.space_group_name_H-M   'P 1'
#
loop_
_entity.id
_entity.type
_entity.pdbx_description
1 polymer ?
#
loop_
_entity_poly.entity_id
_entity_poly.type
_entity_poly.pdbx_seq_one_letter_code
_entity_poly.pdbx_strand_id
1 'polypeptide(L)'
;MGTRDNESMGLTRRGFLTGALALGAVGAGSMLAGCSSEGGAGAPASDERAWDQETDVVVVGTGFAGLAAAHEAAKAGSQVVLVEKAPEKYAGGNSRACAQAIWSPEKTAEGVAYFKEITGDYHLVGLDDAVIEAYIGGAKENADWLLDEFEIETKTHNACEYPAAKTASAVGDSNTLIPAEGLGNARVWAPMFEVVGSESGVTSLFETAFTDLVFNEAGEAIGIEAQQGESPLLIKAKKGVVLACGGFEYNEEMKANNCRYPSLAWGTPYNTGDALTACRKYDIDFWHMNSATPATRVGVQATWLDDDFSECGFDCEVAGDAGYVWTDKYGKRFMDETRSYQHGYGRDALFYNDSAKMEWPRLPFWQVVDESTLPFMGTSGSGWVHIVGGTSAPDSTEELLSSGLMVKADTVEELASQMGVEATILQESVDALSGPDDEFGRAAEKKRALSGTLYAVQLQPIMVNTNGGPKRDASARIVHTDGTPVERLFSAGELGSVWAWYYQGAGNVSECMVFGR
;
A
#
# COMPACT_ATOMS: atom_id res chain seq x y z
N MET A 1 19.97 -10.48 -56.31
CA MET A 1 21.29 -10.96 -55.85
C MET A 1 21.96 -9.80 -55.17
N GLY A 2 22.20 -9.86 -53.89
CA GLY A 2 22.88 -8.82 -53.11
C GLY A 2 22.35 -8.83 -51.66
N THR A 3 22.87 -9.77 -50.88
CA THR A 3 22.68 -9.89 -49.45
C THR A 3 23.31 -8.70 -48.75
N ARG A 4 22.54 -7.98 -47.93
CA ARG A 4 23.09 -6.99 -46.98
C ARG A 4 23.07 -7.62 -45.59
N ASP A 5 24.26 -7.85 -45.08
CA ASP A 5 24.50 -8.26 -43.70
C ASP A 5 24.17 -7.10 -42.77
N ASN A 6 23.31 -7.39 -41.79
CA ASN A 6 22.91 -6.48 -40.71
C ASN A 6 23.80 -6.80 -39.50
N GLU A 7 24.91 -6.08 -39.34
CA GLU A 7 25.68 -6.12 -38.09
C GLU A 7 24.99 -5.28 -37.02
N SER A 8 24.50 -5.94 -36.00
CA SER A 8 24.01 -5.32 -34.79
C SER A 8 25.19 -4.86 -33.91
N MET A 9 25.40 -3.55 -33.81
CA MET A 9 26.32 -2.97 -32.83
C MET A 9 25.73 -3.05 -31.42
N GLY A 10 26.23 -3.99 -30.65
CA GLY A 10 25.97 -4.07 -29.20
C GLY A 10 26.77 -2.99 -28.46
N LEU A 11 26.08 -2.03 -27.91
CA LEU A 11 26.63 -1.04 -26.99
C LEU A 11 26.88 -1.67 -25.62
N THR A 12 28.12 -1.89 -25.24
CA THR A 12 28.48 -2.33 -23.88
C THR A 12 28.67 -1.13 -22.94
N ARG A 13 28.31 -1.31 -21.67
CA ARG A 13 28.40 -0.31 -20.58
C ARG A 13 29.76 0.41 -20.45
N ARG A 14 30.81 -0.13 -20.98
CA ARG A 14 32.17 0.49 -20.98
C ARG A 14 32.38 1.59 -22.03
N GLY A 15 31.55 1.66 -23.06
CA GLY A 15 31.66 2.67 -24.12
C GLY A 15 31.05 4.03 -23.75
N PHE A 16 30.21 4.10 -22.73
CA PHE A 16 29.51 5.34 -22.36
C PHE A 16 30.36 6.28 -21.47
N LEU A 17 31.34 5.76 -20.76
CA LEU A 17 32.17 6.54 -19.83
C LEU A 17 33.42 7.19 -20.42
N THR A 18 33.79 6.89 -21.68
CA THR A 18 34.97 7.44 -22.32
C THR A 18 34.69 8.59 -23.30
N GLY A 19 33.45 8.94 -23.55
CA GLY A 19 33.05 10.01 -24.49
C GLY A 19 32.89 11.42 -23.90
N ALA A 20 33.00 11.61 -22.60
CA ALA A 20 32.65 12.88 -21.92
C ALA A 20 33.89 13.73 -21.48
N LEU A 21 35.09 13.38 -21.87
CA LEU A 21 36.33 14.05 -21.41
C LEU A 21 37.16 14.75 -22.50
N ALA A 22 36.55 15.23 -23.55
CA ALA A 22 37.27 16.00 -24.55
C ALA A 22 36.45 17.17 -25.10
N LEU A 23 36.26 18.20 -24.30
CA LEU A 23 35.99 19.59 -24.77
C LEU A 23 35.92 20.53 -23.55
N GLY A 24 37.00 21.30 -23.35
CA GLY A 24 36.92 22.45 -22.44
C GLY A 24 38.21 22.78 -21.66
N ALA A 25 39.26 23.02 -22.34
CA ALA A 25 40.42 23.71 -21.73
C ALA A 25 40.77 24.94 -22.57
N VAL A 26 40.27 26.10 -22.19
CA VAL A 26 40.90 27.41 -22.41
C VAL A 26 40.32 28.43 -21.41
N GLY A 27 41.20 29.08 -20.65
CA GLY A 27 40.96 30.43 -20.14
C GLY A 27 41.00 30.66 -18.64
N ALA A 28 42.23 30.80 -18.16
CA ALA A 28 42.73 31.89 -17.29
C ALA A 28 42.10 32.23 -15.96
N GLY A 29 42.82 31.90 -14.88
CA GLY A 29 43.49 32.92 -14.07
C GLY A 29 42.71 33.53 -12.88
N SER A 30 43.24 33.15 -11.70
CA SER A 30 43.25 33.93 -10.44
C SER A 30 41.96 34.14 -9.66
N MET A 31 41.80 33.48 -8.55
CA MET A 31 42.07 33.92 -7.15
C MET A 31 41.73 32.80 -6.18
N LEU A 32 42.77 32.29 -5.55
CA LEU A 32 42.65 31.49 -4.36
C LEU A 32 42.20 32.41 -3.20
N ALA A 33 40.94 32.31 -2.82
CA ALA A 33 40.49 32.61 -1.46
C ALA A 33 39.91 31.34 -0.92
N GLY A 34 40.61 30.74 0.02
CA GLY A 34 40.16 29.53 0.70
C GLY A 34 38.89 29.79 1.47
N CYS A 35 37.82 29.11 1.05
CA CYS A 35 36.77 28.69 1.98
C CYS A 35 36.98 27.19 2.17
N SER A 36 37.60 26.85 3.27
CA SER A 36 37.47 25.53 3.84
C SER A 36 35.96 25.36 4.12
N SER A 37 35.26 24.65 3.20
CA SER A 37 34.03 24.02 3.59
C SER A 37 34.42 22.99 4.66
N GLU A 38 34.30 23.35 5.90
CA GLU A 38 34.12 22.39 6.96
C GLU A 38 32.94 21.55 6.53
N GLY A 39 33.23 20.32 6.09
CA GLY A 39 32.24 19.28 5.99
C GLY A 39 31.55 19.27 7.35
N GLY A 40 30.23 19.49 7.35
CA GLY A 40 29.43 19.35 8.55
C GLY A 40 29.76 17.98 9.12
N ALA A 41 30.59 17.98 10.16
CA ALA A 41 30.75 16.84 11.02
C ALA A 41 29.35 16.54 11.52
N GLY A 42 28.81 15.38 11.16
CA GLY A 42 27.60 14.87 11.79
C GLY A 42 27.79 15.04 13.30
N ALA A 43 26.76 15.51 13.98
CA ALA A 43 26.80 15.66 15.42
C ALA A 43 27.37 14.38 16.04
N PRO A 44 28.22 14.47 17.07
CA PRO A 44 28.84 13.30 17.66
C PRO A 44 27.74 12.33 18.12
N ALA A 45 27.74 11.16 17.55
CA ALA A 45 26.86 10.06 17.93
C ALA A 45 27.40 9.42 19.21
N SER A 46 27.57 10.19 20.27
CA SER A 46 28.07 9.66 21.52
C SER A 46 26.91 9.18 22.39
N ASP A 47 27.15 8.14 23.18
CA ASP A 47 26.31 7.69 24.29
C ASP A 47 26.12 8.83 25.37
N GLU A 48 26.72 9.97 25.15
CA GLU A 48 26.68 11.15 26.01
C GLU A 48 25.50 12.10 25.71
N ARG A 49 24.64 11.82 24.74
CA ARG A 49 23.40 12.59 24.55
C ARG A 49 22.53 12.47 25.81
N ALA A 50 21.96 13.57 26.26
CA ALA A 50 20.92 13.52 27.27
C ALA A 50 19.65 12.90 26.66
N TRP A 51 19.35 11.69 27.06
CA TRP A 51 18.13 10.99 26.64
C TRP A 51 16.97 11.40 27.54
N ASP A 52 15.81 11.70 26.95
CA ASP A 52 14.60 12.01 27.71
C ASP A 52 13.96 10.75 28.28
N GLN A 53 14.07 9.63 27.54
CA GLN A 53 13.55 8.32 27.95
C GLN A 53 14.49 7.20 27.51
N GLU A 54 14.58 6.13 28.31
CA GLU A 54 15.30 4.90 27.96
C GLU A 54 14.39 3.69 28.08
N THR A 55 14.53 2.77 27.12
CA THR A 55 13.82 1.48 27.11
C THR A 55 14.70 0.38 26.51
N ASP A 56 14.22 -0.87 26.51
CA ASP A 56 14.92 -1.95 25.84
C ASP A 56 14.69 -1.91 24.32
N VAL A 57 13.43 -1.78 23.89
CA VAL A 57 13.03 -1.75 22.49
C VAL A 57 12.13 -0.53 22.22
N VAL A 58 12.41 0.17 21.15
CA VAL A 58 11.51 1.20 20.61
C VAL A 58 10.79 0.63 19.41
N VAL A 59 9.47 0.71 19.39
CA VAL A 59 8.62 0.32 18.26
C VAL A 59 7.90 1.54 17.72
N VAL A 60 7.97 1.78 16.41
CA VAL A 60 7.37 2.94 15.75
C VAL A 60 6.14 2.50 14.95
N GLY A 61 4.94 2.91 15.41
CA GLY A 61 3.65 2.62 14.80
C GLY A 61 2.84 1.56 15.54
N THR A 62 1.52 1.77 15.61
CA THR A 62 0.53 0.92 16.31
C THR A 62 -0.31 0.05 15.36
N GLY A 63 0.15 -0.14 14.11
CA GLY A 63 -0.41 -1.12 13.18
C GLY A 63 -0.12 -2.55 13.60
N PHE A 64 -0.61 -3.55 12.87
CA PHE A 64 -0.37 -4.98 13.16
C PHE A 64 1.10 -5.31 13.41
N ALA A 65 1.99 -4.79 12.59
CA ALA A 65 3.42 -5.06 12.70
C ALA A 65 4.02 -4.52 14.02
N GLY A 66 3.64 -3.29 14.38
CA GLY A 66 4.09 -2.69 15.63
C GLY A 66 3.50 -3.36 16.86
N LEU A 67 2.21 -3.72 16.82
CA LEU A 67 1.57 -4.46 17.92
C LEU A 67 2.21 -5.84 18.10
N ALA A 68 2.46 -6.57 17.02
CA ALA A 68 3.13 -7.87 17.08
C ALA A 68 4.55 -7.74 17.68
N ALA A 69 5.33 -6.76 17.22
CA ALA A 69 6.68 -6.53 17.74
C ALA A 69 6.67 -6.12 19.22
N ALA A 70 5.77 -5.24 19.63
CA ALA A 70 5.65 -4.81 21.01
C ALA A 70 5.25 -5.95 21.95
N HIS A 71 4.25 -6.76 21.52
CA HIS A 71 3.79 -7.94 22.26
C HIS A 71 4.94 -8.95 22.48
N GLU A 72 5.58 -9.39 21.41
CA GLU A 72 6.63 -10.43 21.51
C GLU A 72 7.86 -9.92 22.27
N ALA A 73 8.22 -8.64 22.12
CA ALA A 73 9.31 -8.06 22.91
C ALA A 73 8.96 -7.99 24.40
N ALA A 74 7.73 -7.60 24.76
CA ALA A 74 7.27 -7.56 26.14
C ALA A 74 7.16 -8.96 26.74
N LYS A 75 6.61 -9.90 26.01
CA LYS A 75 6.53 -11.33 26.37
C LYS A 75 7.92 -11.94 26.60
N ALA A 76 8.94 -11.51 25.85
CA ALA A 76 10.34 -11.88 26.08
C ALA A 76 11.00 -11.12 27.26
N GLY A 77 10.25 -10.33 28.02
CA GLY A 77 10.70 -9.62 29.20
C GLY A 77 11.40 -8.29 28.94
N SER A 78 11.28 -7.73 27.73
CA SER A 78 11.80 -6.41 27.40
C SER A 78 10.83 -5.31 27.82
N GLN A 79 11.37 -4.14 28.22
CA GLN A 79 10.57 -2.92 28.30
C GLN A 79 10.47 -2.31 26.90
N VAL A 80 9.27 -1.92 26.50
CA VAL A 80 8.96 -1.40 25.16
C VAL A 80 8.37 0.00 25.26
N VAL A 81 8.87 0.91 24.44
CA VAL A 81 8.20 2.17 24.14
C VAL A 81 7.62 2.07 22.73
N LEU A 82 6.30 2.13 22.64
CA LEU A 82 5.53 2.10 21.41
C LEU A 82 5.10 3.52 21.05
N VAL A 83 5.65 4.12 20.00
CA VAL A 83 5.33 5.48 19.57
C VAL A 83 4.35 5.49 18.42
N GLU A 84 3.35 6.37 18.51
CA GLU A 84 2.31 6.57 17.49
C GLU A 84 2.13 8.08 17.26
N LYS A 85 2.21 8.52 15.99
CA LYS A 85 2.05 9.94 15.70
C LYS A 85 0.59 10.40 15.71
N ALA A 86 -0.34 9.50 15.46
CA ALA A 86 -1.76 9.79 15.55
C ALA A 86 -2.20 9.96 17.02
N PRO A 87 -3.23 10.76 17.29
CA PRO A 87 -3.96 10.66 18.54
C PRO A 87 -4.49 9.24 18.77
N GLU A 88 -4.61 8.81 20.03
CA GLU A 88 -5.06 7.45 20.38
C GLU A 88 -6.36 7.04 19.67
N LYS A 89 -7.33 7.96 19.57
CA LYS A 89 -8.61 7.72 18.85
C LYS A 89 -8.42 7.35 17.37
N TYR A 90 -7.29 7.71 16.77
CA TYR A 90 -6.92 7.47 15.37
C TYR A 90 -5.73 6.51 15.21
N ALA A 91 -5.29 5.88 16.29
CA ALA A 91 -4.24 4.87 16.24
C ALA A 91 -4.62 3.66 15.37
N GLY A 92 -3.62 2.92 14.92
CA GLY A 92 -3.78 1.64 14.23
C GLY A 92 -3.44 1.64 12.74
N GLY A 93 -3.29 2.81 12.14
CA GLY A 93 -2.91 2.89 10.74
C GLY A 93 -3.85 2.12 9.80
N ASN A 94 -3.36 1.72 8.64
CA ASN A 94 -4.10 0.90 7.67
C ASN A 94 -4.56 -0.43 8.26
N SER A 95 -3.88 -0.96 9.27
CA SER A 95 -4.26 -2.19 9.95
C SER A 95 -5.64 -2.12 10.60
N ARG A 96 -6.01 -0.98 11.18
CA ARG A 96 -7.34 -0.77 11.75
C ARG A 96 -8.44 -0.71 10.68
N ALA A 97 -8.11 -0.15 9.52
CA ALA A 97 -9.07 0.11 8.44
C ALA A 97 -9.22 -1.05 7.44
N CYS A 98 -8.30 -2.01 7.41
CA CYS A 98 -8.28 -3.08 6.42
C CYS A 98 -9.40 -4.12 6.62
N ALA A 99 -9.48 -5.07 5.68
CA ALA A 99 -10.47 -6.16 5.72
C ALA A 99 -10.28 -7.16 6.88
N GLN A 100 -9.17 -7.09 7.62
CA GLN A 100 -8.86 -7.97 8.77
C GLN A 100 -8.66 -9.45 8.40
N ALA A 101 -8.39 -9.73 7.14
CA ALA A 101 -8.09 -11.09 6.68
C ALA A 101 -6.58 -11.37 6.75
N ILE A 102 -6.22 -12.63 6.94
CA ILE A 102 -4.84 -13.12 6.90
C ILE A 102 -4.68 -14.18 5.81
N TRP A 103 -3.55 -14.19 5.13
CA TRP A 103 -3.16 -15.25 4.22
C TRP A 103 -2.24 -16.23 4.96
N SER A 104 -2.67 -17.49 5.04
CA SER A 104 -2.02 -18.53 5.85
C SER A 104 -1.90 -19.83 5.05
N PRO A 105 -0.92 -19.92 4.11
CA PRO A 105 -0.77 -21.12 3.27
C PRO A 105 -0.34 -22.32 4.11
N GLU A 106 -1.06 -23.44 3.99
CA GLU A 106 -0.79 -24.68 4.75
C GLU A 106 0.58 -25.30 4.42
N LYS A 107 1.01 -25.16 3.16
CA LYS A 107 2.24 -25.77 2.67
C LYS A 107 3.24 -24.70 2.24
N THR A 108 4.33 -24.57 2.96
CA THR A 108 5.34 -23.54 2.74
C THR A 108 5.92 -23.57 1.32
N ALA A 109 6.32 -24.73 0.80
CA ALA A 109 6.91 -24.83 -0.55
C ALA A 109 5.94 -24.43 -1.66
N GLU A 110 4.67 -24.79 -1.53
CA GLU A 110 3.62 -24.45 -2.50
C GLU A 110 3.25 -22.95 -2.39
N GLY A 111 3.20 -22.42 -1.17
CA GLY A 111 3.03 -20.98 -0.93
C GLY A 111 4.15 -20.15 -1.53
N VAL A 112 5.41 -20.58 -1.37
CA VAL A 112 6.58 -19.94 -2.00
C VAL A 112 6.47 -19.98 -3.52
N ALA A 113 6.09 -21.12 -4.11
CA ALA A 113 5.93 -21.25 -5.56
C ALA A 113 4.83 -20.32 -6.10
N TYR A 114 3.70 -20.25 -5.40
CA TYR A 114 2.60 -19.35 -5.75
C TYR A 114 3.02 -17.88 -5.63
N PHE A 115 3.63 -17.51 -4.52
CA PHE A 115 4.17 -16.15 -4.32
C PHE A 115 5.08 -15.74 -5.48
N LYS A 116 6.05 -16.59 -5.84
CA LYS A 116 6.98 -16.31 -6.95
C LYS A 116 6.27 -16.19 -8.30
N GLU A 117 5.29 -17.06 -8.57
CA GLU A 117 4.55 -17.03 -9.85
C GLU A 117 3.75 -15.73 -10.00
N ILE A 118 2.98 -15.32 -8.99
CA ILE A 118 2.16 -14.09 -9.08
C ILE A 118 3.01 -12.82 -9.05
N THR A 119 4.14 -12.83 -8.34
CA THR A 119 5.07 -11.70 -8.33
C THR A 119 5.78 -11.55 -9.68
N GLY A 120 6.16 -12.67 -10.31
CA GLY A 120 6.84 -12.72 -11.61
C GLY A 120 8.33 -12.38 -11.54
N ASP A 121 9.11 -13.02 -12.43
CA ASP A 121 10.57 -12.98 -12.41
C ASP A 121 11.19 -11.57 -12.38
N TYR A 122 10.57 -10.63 -13.07
CA TYR A 122 11.09 -9.26 -13.12
C TYR A 122 11.00 -8.56 -11.75
N HIS A 123 9.92 -8.77 -11.02
CA HIS A 123 9.68 -8.13 -9.72
C HIS A 123 10.32 -8.88 -8.54
N LEU A 124 10.78 -10.10 -8.79
CA LEU A 124 11.58 -10.88 -7.83
C LEU A 124 13.06 -10.45 -7.81
N VAL A 125 13.51 -9.63 -8.78
CA VAL A 125 14.90 -9.18 -8.82
C VAL A 125 15.25 -8.40 -7.56
N GLY A 126 16.24 -8.90 -6.83
CA GLY A 126 16.70 -8.30 -5.57
C GLY A 126 15.95 -8.75 -4.32
N LEU A 127 14.92 -9.60 -4.44
CA LEU A 127 14.26 -10.25 -3.32
C LEU A 127 14.93 -11.61 -3.07
N ASP A 128 15.45 -11.80 -1.87
CA ASP A 128 16.11 -13.05 -1.46
C ASP A 128 15.07 -14.15 -1.21
N ASP A 129 15.34 -15.37 -1.68
CA ASP A 129 14.52 -16.54 -1.43
C ASP A 129 14.35 -16.81 0.06
N ALA A 130 15.36 -16.56 0.88
CA ALA A 130 15.29 -16.72 2.33
C ALA A 130 14.23 -15.79 2.98
N VAL A 131 14.04 -14.59 2.43
CA VAL A 131 13.00 -13.66 2.90
C VAL A 131 11.61 -14.19 2.56
N ILE A 132 11.43 -14.72 1.33
CA ILE A 132 10.17 -15.33 0.90
C ILE A 132 9.84 -16.55 1.76
N GLU A 133 10.82 -17.42 2.01
CA GLU A 133 10.64 -18.62 2.83
C GLU A 133 10.32 -18.28 4.28
N ALA A 134 10.98 -17.27 4.86
CA ALA A 134 10.68 -16.78 6.20
C ALA A 134 9.25 -16.23 6.29
N TYR A 135 8.84 -15.41 5.31
CA TYR A 135 7.49 -14.87 5.25
C TYR A 135 6.44 -15.99 5.15
N ILE A 136 6.55 -16.88 4.17
CA ILE A 136 5.56 -17.94 3.92
C ILE A 136 5.53 -18.96 5.08
N GLY A 137 6.70 -19.29 5.64
CA GLY A 137 6.81 -20.17 6.79
C GLY A 137 6.12 -19.59 8.03
N GLY A 138 6.36 -18.30 8.31
CA GLY A 138 5.73 -17.62 9.43
C GLY A 138 4.25 -17.35 9.22
N ALA A 139 3.81 -17.08 7.98
CA ALA A 139 2.40 -16.82 7.67
C ALA A 139 1.48 -18.00 8.02
N LYS A 140 1.99 -19.22 7.91
CA LYS A 140 1.30 -20.45 8.30
C LYS A 140 0.91 -20.47 9.79
N GLU A 141 1.69 -19.83 10.64
CA GLU A 141 1.53 -19.85 12.11
C GLU A 141 0.60 -18.73 12.61
N ASN A 142 0.26 -17.75 11.75
CA ASN A 142 -0.47 -16.55 12.17
C ASN A 142 -1.83 -16.86 12.81
N ALA A 143 -2.57 -17.86 12.32
CA ALA A 143 -3.89 -18.18 12.86
C ALA A 143 -3.80 -18.73 14.28
N ASP A 144 -2.88 -19.67 14.51
CA ASP A 144 -2.65 -20.24 15.83
C ASP A 144 -2.13 -19.18 16.80
N TRP A 145 -1.21 -18.31 16.35
CA TRP A 145 -0.69 -17.22 17.14
C TRP A 145 -1.78 -16.21 17.53
N LEU A 146 -2.69 -15.85 16.61
CA LEU A 146 -3.83 -14.97 16.92
C LEU A 146 -4.78 -15.59 17.95
N LEU A 147 -5.01 -16.89 17.86
CA LEU A 147 -5.84 -17.60 18.82
C LEU A 147 -5.18 -17.68 20.20
N ASP A 148 -3.92 -18.09 20.23
CA ASP A 148 -3.19 -18.34 21.49
C ASP A 148 -2.89 -17.06 22.28
N GLU A 149 -2.55 -15.96 21.58
CA GLU A 149 -2.12 -14.72 22.24
C GLU A 149 -3.25 -13.70 22.43
N PHE A 150 -4.28 -13.73 21.55
CA PHE A 150 -5.32 -12.69 21.53
C PHE A 150 -6.75 -13.26 21.58
N GLU A 151 -6.91 -14.57 21.70
CA GLU A 151 -8.21 -15.26 21.69
C GLU A 151 -9.03 -14.97 20.41
N ILE A 152 -8.37 -14.70 19.28
CA ILE A 152 -9.01 -14.39 18.00
C ILE A 152 -9.21 -15.67 17.20
N GLU A 153 -10.45 -16.14 17.14
CA GLU A 153 -10.82 -17.27 16.29
C GLU A 153 -10.92 -16.86 14.83
N THR A 154 -10.41 -17.72 13.95
CA THR A 154 -10.48 -17.52 12.50
C THR A 154 -11.24 -18.64 11.80
N LYS A 155 -11.78 -18.35 10.63
CA LYS A 155 -12.41 -19.33 9.73
C LYS A 155 -11.94 -19.15 8.30
N THR A 156 -11.99 -20.24 7.53
CA THR A 156 -11.67 -20.21 6.10
C THR A 156 -12.59 -19.26 5.35
N HIS A 157 -11.97 -18.46 4.47
CA HIS A 157 -12.63 -17.60 3.51
C HIS A 157 -12.05 -17.91 2.11
N ASN A 158 -12.92 -18.07 1.12
CA ASN A 158 -12.47 -18.40 -0.24
C ASN A 158 -11.74 -17.21 -0.84
N ALA A 159 -10.46 -17.37 -1.11
CA ALA A 159 -9.75 -16.35 -1.84
C ALA A 159 -8.37 -16.77 -2.36
N CYS A 160 -8.31 -17.73 -3.25
CA CYS A 160 -7.22 -17.72 -4.22
C CYS A 160 -7.50 -16.59 -5.20
N GLU A 161 -6.80 -15.50 -5.05
CA GLU A 161 -7.06 -14.27 -5.82
C GLU A 161 -6.65 -14.40 -7.29
N TYR A 162 -5.67 -15.25 -7.56
CA TYR A 162 -5.17 -15.53 -8.91
C TYR A 162 -5.38 -16.98 -9.32
N PRO A 163 -6.63 -17.43 -9.54
CA PRO A 163 -6.94 -18.83 -9.86
C PRO A 163 -6.37 -19.29 -11.21
N ALA A 164 -5.97 -18.35 -12.06
CA ALA A 164 -5.30 -18.64 -13.33
C ALA A 164 -3.81 -18.95 -13.19
N ALA A 165 -3.19 -18.71 -12.02
CA ALA A 165 -1.83 -19.10 -11.75
C ALA A 165 -1.71 -20.64 -11.78
N LYS A 166 -0.62 -21.17 -12.34
CA LYS A 166 -0.41 -22.62 -12.46
C LYS A 166 -0.28 -23.29 -11.08
N THR A 167 0.25 -22.55 -10.11
CA THR A 167 0.41 -22.98 -8.72
C THR A 167 -0.83 -22.75 -7.86
N ALA A 168 -1.87 -22.10 -8.37
CA ALA A 168 -3.07 -21.77 -7.62
C ALA A 168 -3.74 -23.00 -6.98
N SER A 169 -3.84 -24.11 -7.72
CA SER A 169 -4.44 -25.37 -7.21
C SER A 169 -3.67 -25.99 -6.05
N ALA A 170 -2.37 -25.72 -5.95
CA ALA A 170 -1.52 -26.24 -4.88
C ALA A 170 -1.69 -25.44 -3.58
N VAL A 171 -2.01 -24.16 -3.70
CA VAL A 171 -2.30 -23.29 -2.54
C VAL A 171 -3.72 -23.53 -2.03
N GLY A 172 -4.67 -23.91 -2.91
CA GLY A 172 -6.07 -24.21 -2.57
C GLY A 172 -6.90 -23.00 -2.16
N ASP A 173 -8.21 -23.22 -1.95
CA ASP A 173 -9.16 -22.18 -1.56
C ASP A 173 -9.13 -21.84 -0.05
N SER A 174 -8.41 -22.65 0.75
CA SER A 174 -8.46 -22.58 2.22
C SER A 174 -7.40 -21.69 2.87
N ASN A 175 -6.60 -20.97 2.08
CA ASN A 175 -5.43 -20.27 2.60
C ASN A 175 -5.68 -18.85 3.10
N THR A 176 -6.86 -18.28 2.82
CA THR A 176 -7.26 -16.99 3.39
C THR A 176 -8.21 -17.24 4.55
N LEU A 177 -7.86 -16.70 5.69
CA LEU A 177 -8.64 -16.79 6.92
C LEU A 177 -9.16 -15.40 7.29
N ILE A 178 -10.36 -15.38 7.87
CA ILE A 178 -10.99 -14.16 8.39
C ILE A 178 -11.41 -14.40 9.83
N PRO A 179 -11.59 -13.35 10.64
CA PRO A 179 -12.19 -13.50 11.96
C PRO A 179 -13.51 -14.28 11.90
N ALA A 180 -13.78 -15.09 12.91
CA ALA A 180 -15.02 -15.89 12.96
C ALA A 180 -16.28 -15.03 12.79
N GLU A 181 -16.26 -13.79 13.25
CA GLU A 181 -17.33 -12.81 13.15
C GLU A 181 -17.44 -12.14 11.76
N GLY A 182 -16.47 -12.33 10.86
CA GLY A 182 -16.46 -11.80 9.50
C GLY A 182 -15.38 -10.74 9.25
N LEU A 183 -15.40 -10.18 8.04
CA LEU A 183 -14.43 -9.19 7.57
C LEU A 183 -14.62 -7.81 8.22
N GLY A 184 -13.57 -7.00 8.20
CA GLY A 184 -13.58 -5.58 8.54
C GLY A 184 -13.79 -5.27 10.02
N ASN A 185 -14.25 -4.04 10.31
CA ASN A 185 -14.61 -3.54 11.63
C ASN A 185 -13.51 -3.68 12.69
N ALA A 186 -12.25 -3.61 12.30
CA ALA A 186 -11.07 -3.72 13.18
C ALA A 186 -11.06 -4.99 14.07
N ARG A 187 -11.72 -6.07 13.65
CA ARG A 187 -11.95 -7.28 14.46
C ARG A 187 -10.70 -8.05 14.89
N VAL A 188 -9.59 -7.86 14.19
CA VAL A 188 -8.28 -8.40 14.60
C VAL A 188 -7.48 -7.32 15.31
N TRP A 189 -7.45 -6.11 14.73
CA TRP A 189 -6.62 -5.04 15.27
C TRP A 189 -7.06 -4.59 16.66
N ALA A 190 -8.36 -4.42 16.91
CA ALA A 190 -8.83 -3.85 18.16
C ALA A 190 -8.53 -4.74 19.39
N PRO A 191 -8.75 -6.07 19.36
CA PRO A 191 -8.33 -6.96 20.45
C PRO A 191 -6.81 -6.94 20.66
N MET A 192 -6.00 -6.96 19.58
CA MET A 192 -4.54 -6.87 19.70
C MET A 192 -4.12 -5.56 20.36
N PHE A 193 -4.74 -4.44 19.97
CA PHE A 193 -4.43 -3.12 20.52
C PHE A 193 -4.75 -3.04 22.03
N GLU A 194 -5.89 -3.61 22.45
CA GLU A 194 -6.29 -3.67 23.85
C GLU A 194 -5.33 -4.52 24.70
N VAL A 195 -4.99 -5.72 24.23
CA VAL A 195 -4.07 -6.62 24.93
C VAL A 195 -2.70 -5.96 25.07
N VAL A 196 -2.10 -5.49 23.97
CA VAL A 196 -0.76 -4.88 23.97
C VAL A 196 -0.73 -3.60 24.84
N GLY A 197 -1.77 -2.79 24.74
CA GLY A 197 -1.88 -1.56 25.55
C GLY A 197 -2.02 -1.82 27.06
N SER A 198 -2.44 -3.03 27.47
CA SER A 198 -2.57 -3.43 28.87
C SER A 198 -1.32 -4.12 29.44
N GLU A 199 -0.33 -4.45 28.62
CA GLU A 199 0.89 -5.14 29.06
C GLU A 199 1.79 -4.23 29.90
N SER A 200 2.18 -4.70 31.06
CA SER A 200 3.02 -3.93 32.01
C SER A 200 4.42 -3.59 31.46
N GLY A 201 4.86 -4.31 30.42
CA GLY A 201 6.13 -4.08 29.73
C GLY A 201 6.04 -3.05 28.60
N VAL A 202 4.85 -2.57 28.25
CA VAL A 202 4.63 -1.65 27.11
C VAL A 202 4.18 -0.28 27.60
N THR A 203 4.84 0.76 27.10
CA THR A 203 4.44 2.16 27.30
C THR A 203 4.11 2.76 25.93
N SER A 204 2.86 3.11 25.69
CA SER A 204 2.42 3.75 24.45
C SER A 204 2.49 5.28 24.56
N LEU A 205 3.07 5.92 23.55
CA LEU A 205 3.16 7.37 23.41
C LEU A 205 2.43 7.78 22.13
N PHE A 206 1.23 8.34 22.28
CA PHE A 206 0.44 8.90 21.18
C PHE A 206 0.83 10.36 20.90
N GLU A 207 0.40 10.88 19.75
CA GLU A 207 0.75 12.22 19.27
C GLU A 207 2.29 12.44 19.29
N THR A 208 3.02 11.34 19.05
CA THR A 208 4.48 11.28 19.10
C THR A 208 5.01 10.81 17.75
N ALA A 209 5.37 11.76 16.89
CA ALA A 209 5.83 11.51 15.54
C ALA A 209 7.33 11.15 15.55
N PHE A 210 7.67 9.99 14.98
CA PHE A 210 9.05 9.64 14.67
C PHE A 210 9.62 10.60 13.62
N THR A 211 10.84 11.12 13.85
CA THR A 211 11.48 12.09 12.96
C THR A 211 12.84 11.64 12.44
N ASP A 212 13.61 10.90 13.23
CA ASP A 212 14.92 10.39 12.79
C ASP A 212 15.41 9.21 13.63
N LEU A 213 16.43 8.52 13.09
CA LEU A 213 17.19 7.47 13.76
C LEU A 213 18.40 8.07 14.50
N VAL A 214 18.77 7.45 15.59
CA VAL A 214 20.01 7.78 16.32
C VAL A 214 20.95 6.59 16.27
N PHE A 215 22.15 6.82 15.75
CA PHE A 215 23.22 5.83 15.65
C PHE A 215 24.37 6.15 16.59
N ASN A 216 25.08 5.12 17.06
CA ASN A 216 26.36 5.27 17.72
C ASN A 216 27.53 5.31 16.72
N GLU A 217 28.74 5.46 17.21
CA GLU A 217 29.95 5.50 16.36
C GLU A 217 30.23 4.19 15.60
N ALA A 218 29.70 3.08 16.10
CA ALA A 218 29.80 1.77 15.44
C ALA A 218 28.76 1.56 14.33
N GLY A 219 27.83 2.52 14.12
CA GLY A 219 26.76 2.41 13.15
C GLY A 219 25.55 1.59 13.63
N GLU A 220 25.45 1.28 14.92
CA GLU A 220 24.30 0.59 15.49
C GLU A 220 23.17 1.58 15.80
N ALA A 221 21.92 1.23 15.51
CA ALA A 221 20.77 2.02 15.91
C ALA A 221 20.54 1.93 17.43
N ILE A 222 20.69 3.06 18.12
CA ILE A 222 20.62 3.14 19.58
C ILE A 222 19.40 3.90 20.10
N GLY A 223 18.55 4.40 19.22
CA GLY A 223 17.35 5.13 19.59
C GLY A 223 16.73 5.90 18.44
N ILE A 224 15.80 6.75 18.78
CA ILE A 224 15.08 7.60 17.84
C ILE A 224 15.02 9.05 18.33
N GLU A 225 14.87 9.96 17.37
CA GLU A 225 14.32 11.29 17.57
C GLU A 225 12.82 11.25 17.27
N ALA A 226 12.03 11.90 18.10
CA ALA A 226 10.60 12.03 17.91
C ALA A 226 10.14 13.45 18.25
N GLN A 227 8.93 13.80 17.84
CA GLN A 227 8.27 15.05 18.16
C GLN A 227 6.96 14.75 18.88
N GLN A 228 6.82 15.18 20.14
CA GLN A 228 5.59 15.05 20.90
C GLN A 228 4.93 16.44 21.04
N GLY A 229 3.89 16.68 20.27
CA GLY A 229 3.37 18.03 20.08
C GLY A 229 4.46 18.97 19.55
N GLU A 230 4.80 20.03 20.29
CA GLU A 230 5.88 20.96 19.94
C GLU A 230 7.25 20.59 20.56
N SER A 231 7.31 19.54 21.36
CA SER A 231 8.52 19.19 22.11
C SER A 231 9.30 18.08 21.43
N PRO A 232 10.59 18.27 21.15
CA PRO A 232 11.45 17.18 20.70
C PRO A 232 11.63 16.17 21.83
N LEU A 233 11.74 14.89 21.47
CA LEU A 233 11.90 13.77 22.39
C LEU A 233 12.98 12.83 21.88
N LEU A 234 13.96 12.50 22.72
CA LEU A 234 15.00 11.52 22.45
C LEU A 234 14.73 10.23 23.23
N ILE A 235 14.51 9.12 22.53
CA ILE A 235 14.23 7.83 23.16
C ILE A 235 15.36 6.85 22.85
N LYS A 236 16.05 6.38 23.90
CA LYS A 236 17.11 5.39 23.80
C LYS A 236 16.53 3.97 23.73
N ALA A 237 17.01 3.19 22.78
CA ALA A 237 16.71 1.77 22.63
C ALA A 237 17.96 0.94 22.98
N LYS A 238 17.93 0.19 24.09
CA LYS A 238 19.09 -0.61 24.54
C LYS A 238 19.32 -1.85 23.68
N LYS A 239 18.26 -2.42 23.08
CA LYS A 239 18.31 -3.65 22.30
C LYS A 239 18.02 -3.44 20.81
N GLY A 240 17.11 -2.53 20.44
CA GLY A 240 16.83 -2.27 19.05
C GLY A 240 15.64 -1.33 18.80
N VAL A 241 15.55 -0.90 17.54
CA VAL A 241 14.46 -0.07 17.01
C VAL A 241 13.72 -0.86 15.93
N VAL A 242 12.40 -0.91 16.03
CA VAL A 242 11.52 -1.54 15.03
C VAL A 242 10.71 -0.46 14.33
N LEU A 243 10.91 -0.29 13.03
CA LEU A 243 10.13 0.60 12.19
C LEU A 243 8.92 -0.15 11.61
N ALA A 244 7.71 0.18 12.08
CA ALA A 244 6.45 -0.44 11.70
C ALA A 244 5.37 0.62 11.40
N CYS A 245 5.78 1.78 10.88
CA CYS A 245 4.96 2.99 10.73
C CYS A 245 4.31 3.14 9.34
N GLY A 246 4.12 2.05 8.60
CA GLY A 246 3.37 2.03 7.36
C GLY A 246 4.10 2.67 6.17
N GLY A 247 3.30 3.07 5.18
CA GLY A 247 3.77 3.55 3.89
C GLY A 247 3.75 5.06 3.72
N PHE A 248 3.50 5.50 2.46
CA PHE A 248 3.53 6.92 2.09
C PHE A 248 2.38 7.34 1.17
N GLU A 249 1.26 6.65 1.20
CA GLU A 249 0.12 6.92 0.30
C GLU A 249 -0.54 8.28 0.53
N TYR A 250 -0.33 8.92 1.68
CA TYR A 250 -0.76 10.30 1.96
C TYR A 250 0.30 11.36 1.66
N ASN A 251 1.45 10.98 1.12
CA ASN A 251 2.47 11.93 0.68
C ASN A 251 2.42 12.08 -0.84
N GLU A 252 1.75 13.12 -1.33
CA GLU A 252 1.54 13.36 -2.75
C GLU A 252 2.86 13.50 -3.53
N GLU A 253 3.88 14.15 -2.93
CA GLU A 253 5.19 14.27 -3.56
C GLU A 253 5.88 12.90 -3.66
N MET A 254 5.85 12.09 -2.61
CA MET A 254 6.42 10.73 -2.66
C MET A 254 5.67 9.84 -3.65
N LYS A 255 4.33 9.93 -3.73
CA LYS A 255 3.54 9.21 -4.73
C LYS A 255 3.93 9.63 -6.14
N ALA A 256 3.99 10.94 -6.42
CA ALA A 256 4.35 11.45 -7.74
C ALA A 256 5.74 11.03 -8.19
N ASN A 257 6.69 10.94 -7.25
CA ASN A 257 8.08 10.57 -7.54
C ASN A 257 8.33 9.05 -7.65
N ASN A 258 7.50 8.23 -6.99
CA ASN A 258 7.75 6.79 -6.91
C ASN A 258 6.61 5.97 -7.56
N CYS A 259 5.34 6.34 -7.39
CA CYS A 259 4.21 5.65 -7.99
C CYS A 259 3.90 6.24 -9.38
N ARG A 260 3.51 5.39 -10.33
CA ARG A 260 3.34 5.81 -11.73
C ARG A 260 2.04 6.57 -12.01
N TYR A 261 1.12 6.62 -11.06
CA TYR A 261 -0.26 7.03 -11.35
C TYR A 261 -0.89 7.81 -10.20
N PRO A 262 -1.72 8.79 -10.55
CA PRO A 262 -2.51 9.51 -9.56
C PRO A 262 -3.57 8.58 -8.96
N SER A 263 -3.72 8.63 -7.66
CA SER A 263 -4.75 7.89 -6.92
C SER A 263 -5.03 8.57 -5.60
N LEU A 264 -6.27 8.49 -5.14
CA LEU A 264 -6.64 8.92 -3.80
C LEU A 264 -6.10 7.91 -2.77
N ALA A 265 -5.79 8.35 -1.57
CA ALA A 265 -5.45 7.44 -0.49
C ALA A 265 -6.71 6.91 0.19
N TRP A 266 -6.70 5.62 0.56
CA TRP A 266 -7.83 4.93 1.17
C TRP A 266 -7.68 4.74 2.68
N GLY A 267 -6.45 4.67 3.13
CA GLY A 267 -6.06 4.33 4.48
C GLY A 267 -5.98 5.54 5.42
N THR A 268 -5.13 5.40 6.41
CA THR A 268 -4.90 6.43 7.42
C THR A 268 -4.19 7.66 6.85
N PRO A 269 -4.61 8.88 7.20
CA PRO A 269 -3.92 10.10 6.77
C PRO A 269 -2.52 10.26 7.40
N TYR A 270 -2.17 9.40 8.34
CA TYR A 270 -0.87 9.43 9.02
C TYR A 270 0.24 8.67 8.28
N ASN A 271 -0.04 7.96 7.18
CA ASN A 271 0.97 7.30 6.34
C ASN A 271 1.62 8.29 5.37
N THR A 272 2.58 9.07 5.87
CA THR A 272 3.26 10.16 5.15
C THR A 272 4.72 9.85 4.80
N GLY A 273 5.21 8.63 5.06
CA GLY A 273 6.55 8.19 4.69
C GLY A 273 7.66 8.70 5.63
N ASP A 274 7.38 8.85 6.91
CA ASP A 274 8.35 9.40 7.88
C ASP A 274 9.62 8.55 7.96
N ALA A 275 9.46 7.21 8.07
CA ALA A 275 10.61 6.30 8.09
C ALA A 275 11.40 6.30 6.78
N LEU A 276 10.74 6.46 5.63
CA LEU A 276 11.44 6.59 4.35
C LEU A 276 12.30 7.87 4.33
N THR A 277 11.75 8.97 4.84
CA THR A 277 12.46 10.25 4.92
C THR A 277 13.68 10.14 5.82
N ALA A 278 13.55 9.50 6.98
CA ALA A 278 14.66 9.27 7.88
C ALA A 278 15.72 8.32 7.28
N CYS A 279 15.30 7.14 6.80
CA CYS A 279 16.22 6.14 6.26
C CYS A 279 17.02 6.63 5.04
N ARG A 280 16.49 7.56 4.22
CA ARG A 280 17.20 8.15 3.08
C ARG A 280 18.43 8.98 3.45
N LYS A 281 18.58 9.36 4.71
CA LYS A 281 19.75 10.09 5.21
C LYS A 281 20.96 9.19 5.43
N TYR A 282 20.75 7.88 5.43
CA TYR A 282 21.73 6.86 5.78
C TYR A 282 21.98 5.91 4.59
N ASP A 283 23.03 5.11 4.65
CA ASP A 283 23.35 4.09 3.66
C ASP A 283 22.45 2.86 3.84
N ILE A 284 21.15 3.01 3.50
CA ILE A 284 20.14 1.98 3.59
C ILE A 284 19.64 1.65 2.19
N ASP A 285 19.53 0.34 1.87
CA ASP A 285 18.97 -0.13 0.61
C ASP A 285 17.44 -0.03 0.63
N PHE A 286 16.86 0.30 -0.53
CA PHE A 286 15.41 0.44 -0.71
C PHE A 286 14.94 -0.46 -1.84
N TRP A 287 13.78 -1.07 -1.66
CA TRP A 287 13.12 -1.86 -2.69
C TRP A 287 11.66 -1.47 -2.88
N HIS A 288 11.06 -1.96 -3.95
CA HIS A 288 9.63 -1.89 -4.26
C HIS A 288 9.01 -0.48 -4.23
N MET A 289 9.83 0.57 -4.35
CA MET A 289 9.39 1.97 -4.25
C MET A 289 8.32 2.35 -5.30
N ASN A 290 8.29 1.67 -6.44
CA ASN A 290 7.31 1.87 -7.50
C ASN A 290 6.09 0.92 -7.38
N SER A 291 6.03 0.12 -6.34
CA SER A 291 4.95 -0.82 -6.07
C SER A 291 3.97 -0.26 -5.04
N ALA A 292 2.71 -0.33 -5.38
CA ALA A 292 1.60 0.06 -4.54
C ALA A 292 0.39 -0.80 -4.91
N THR A 293 -0.62 -0.76 -4.10
CA THR A 293 -1.91 -1.42 -4.36
C THR A 293 -2.98 -0.38 -4.72
N PRO A 294 -2.91 0.20 -5.93
CA PRO A 294 -3.99 1.00 -6.48
C PRO A 294 -4.95 0.09 -7.24
N ALA A 295 -6.14 0.62 -7.54
CA ALA A 295 -7.13 0.01 -8.42
C ALA A 295 -7.84 -1.26 -7.90
N THR A 296 -7.61 -1.69 -6.67
CA THR A 296 -8.48 -2.66 -6.00
C THR A 296 -9.71 -2.00 -5.40
N ARG A 297 -9.64 -0.70 -5.26
CA ARG A 297 -10.73 0.17 -4.80
C ARG A 297 -10.90 1.32 -5.74
N VAL A 298 -12.14 1.72 -5.94
CA VAL A 298 -12.51 2.88 -6.73
C VAL A 298 -13.62 3.64 -6.00
N GLY A 299 -13.61 4.95 -6.12
CA GLY A 299 -14.59 5.73 -5.40
C GLY A 299 -14.53 7.21 -5.74
N VAL A 300 -15.18 7.99 -4.92
CA VAL A 300 -15.23 9.43 -4.99
C VAL A 300 -14.26 10.08 -4.01
N GLN A 301 -13.93 11.33 -4.29
CA GLN A 301 -13.11 12.14 -3.41
C GLN A 301 -13.91 12.59 -2.19
N ALA A 302 -13.29 12.48 -1.01
CA ALA A 302 -13.81 12.99 0.25
C ALA A 302 -12.80 13.92 0.92
N THR A 303 -13.23 14.77 1.82
CA THR A 303 -12.38 15.73 2.54
C THR A 303 -12.42 15.45 4.03
N TRP A 304 -11.27 15.50 4.69
CA TRP A 304 -11.17 15.39 6.15
C TRP A 304 -11.82 16.59 6.85
N LEU A 305 -12.54 16.34 7.96
CA LEU A 305 -13.27 17.38 8.70
C LEU A 305 -12.43 17.99 9.83
N ASP A 306 -11.56 17.20 10.44
CA ASP A 306 -10.91 17.54 11.71
C ASP A 306 -9.43 17.93 11.59
N ASP A 307 -8.79 17.69 10.43
CA ASP A 307 -7.36 17.89 10.23
C ASP A 307 -7.05 18.51 8.88
N ASP A 308 -5.89 19.17 8.74
CA ASP A 308 -5.37 19.77 7.51
C ASP A 308 -4.87 18.71 6.49
N PHE A 309 -5.44 17.51 6.51
CA PHE A 309 -5.08 16.48 5.55
C PHE A 309 -5.73 16.73 4.19
N SER A 310 -5.04 16.29 3.16
CA SER A 310 -5.56 16.29 1.82
C SER A 310 -6.76 15.34 1.67
N GLU A 311 -7.35 15.37 0.52
CA GLU A 311 -8.51 14.57 0.17
C GLU A 311 -8.21 13.07 0.22
N CYS A 312 -9.20 12.26 0.60
CA CYS A 312 -9.14 10.81 0.64
C CYS A 312 -10.15 10.18 -0.33
N GLY A 313 -10.04 8.87 -0.54
CA GLY A 313 -10.98 8.10 -1.33
C GLY A 313 -12.10 7.50 -0.47
N PHE A 314 -13.33 7.65 -0.94
CA PHE A 314 -14.52 7.00 -0.37
C PHE A 314 -15.05 5.96 -1.36
N ASP A 315 -15.14 4.69 -0.93
CA ASP A 315 -15.54 3.58 -1.80
C ASP A 315 -16.96 3.74 -2.35
N CYS A 316 -17.11 3.65 -3.68
CA CYS A 316 -18.38 3.65 -4.39
C CYS A 316 -18.47 2.55 -5.43
N GLU A 317 -17.65 1.51 -5.33
CA GLU A 317 -17.70 0.39 -6.27
C GLU A 317 -18.94 -0.47 -6.07
N VAL A 318 -19.38 -1.16 -7.14
CA VAL A 318 -20.43 -2.17 -7.04
C VAL A 318 -19.84 -3.49 -6.59
N ALA A 319 -20.44 -4.09 -5.57
CA ALA A 319 -20.07 -5.40 -5.05
C ALA A 319 -21.24 -6.40 -5.20
N GLY A 320 -20.99 -7.51 -5.87
CA GLY A 320 -21.91 -8.66 -5.89
C GLY A 320 -23.06 -8.59 -6.87
N ASP A 321 -23.19 -7.56 -7.70
CA ASP A 321 -24.16 -7.48 -8.80
C ASP A 321 -23.50 -7.53 -10.18
N ALA A 322 -24.28 -7.85 -11.21
CA ALA A 322 -23.85 -7.96 -12.60
C ALA A 322 -24.26 -6.77 -13.47
N GLY A 323 -25.05 -5.84 -12.95
CA GLY A 323 -25.67 -4.73 -13.68
C GLY A 323 -24.87 -3.43 -13.58
N TYR A 324 -23.61 -3.43 -13.99
CA TYR A 324 -22.79 -2.23 -14.06
C TYR A 324 -21.72 -2.33 -15.14
N VAL A 325 -21.27 -1.19 -15.63
CA VAL A 325 -20.18 -1.06 -16.60
C VAL A 325 -19.30 0.12 -16.27
N TRP A 326 -17.99 -0.02 -16.47
CA TRP A 326 -17.03 1.08 -16.35
C TRP A 326 -16.68 1.62 -17.73
N THR A 327 -16.79 2.93 -17.89
CA THR A 327 -16.46 3.63 -19.13
C THR A 327 -15.43 4.73 -18.88
N ASP A 328 -14.56 4.95 -19.84
CA ASP A 328 -13.64 6.06 -19.83
C ASP A 328 -14.39 7.42 -19.96
N LYS A 329 -13.66 8.51 -19.95
CA LYS A 329 -14.24 9.87 -20.08
C LYS A 329 -14.92 10.12 -21.43
N TYR A 330 -14.82 9.22 -22.39
CA TYR A 330 -15.50 9.28 -23.68
C TYR A 330 -16.73 8.37 -23.75
N GLY A 331 -17.04 7.64 -22.68
CA GLY A 331 -18.17 6.72 -22.63
C GLY A 331 -17.83 5.30 -23.10
N LYS A 332 -16.56 4.98 -23.42
CA LYS A 332 -16.14 3.69 -23.95
C LYS A 332 -15.71 2.75 -22.82
N ARG A 333 -16.30 1.55 -22.77
CA ARG A 333 -15.90 0.46 -21.88
C ARG A 333 -14.44 0.04 -22.14
N PHE A 334 -13.68 -0.38 -21.12
CA PHE A 334 -12.25 -0.60 -21.25
C PHE A 334 -11.68 -1.82 -20.51
N MET A 335 -12.49 -2.59 -19.76
CA MET A 335 -12.02 -3.78 -19.03
C MET A 335 -13.17 -4.69 -18.59
N ASP A 336 -12.85 -5.85 -18.01
CA ASP A 336 -13.78 -6.65 -17.21
C ASP A 336 -13.80 -6.12 -15.77
N GLU A 337 -14.81 -5.34 -15.44
CA GLU A 337 -14.98 -4.65 -14.17
C GLU A 337 -15.16 -5.63 -13.00
N THR A 338 -15.68 -6.81 -13.27
CA THR A 338 -16.00 -7.81 -12.23
C THR A 338 -14.76 -8.44 -11.59
N ARG A 339 -13.57 -8.13 -12.09
CA ARG A 339 -12.29 -8.57 -11.56
C ARG A 339 -11.53 -7.48 -10.80
N SER A 340 -12.14 -6.32 -10.58
CA SER A 340 -11.52 -5.19 -9.89
C SER A 340 -11.04 -5.54 -8.47
N TYR A 341 -11.63 -6.56 -7.83
CA TYR A 341 -11.24 -7.03 -6.50
C TYR A 341 -9.84 -7.67 -6.44
N GLN A 342 -9.27 -8.09 -7.58
CA GLN A 342 -7.94 -8.68 -7.63
C GLN A 342 -6.86 -7.60 -7.51
N HIS A 343 -6.02 -7.70 -6.48
CA HIS A 343 -4.94 -6.74 -6.23
C HIS A 343 -3.95 -6.71 -7.41
N GLY A 344 -4.03 -5.66 -8.20
CA GLY A 344 -3.23 -5.46 -9.41
C GLY A 344 -3.97 -5.73 -10.72
N TYR A 345 -5.09 -6.49 -10.75
CA TYR A 345 -5.90 -6.61 -11.95
C TYR A 345 -6.51 -5.25 -12.33
N GLY A 346 -6.56 -4.98 -13.61
CA GLY A 346 -7.08 -3.70 -14.10
C GLY A 346 -6.13 -2.51 -13.94
N ARG A 347 -5.00 -2.67 -13.24
CA ARG A 347 -4.01 -1.60 -13.07
C ARG A 347 -3.59 -0.98 -14.40
N ASP A 348 -3.17 -1.78 -15.37
CA ASP A 348 -2.76 -1.30 -16.68
C ASP A 348 -3.94 -0.74 -17.48
N ALA A 349 -5.14 -1.29 -17.27
CA ALA A 349 -6.36 -0.78 -17.89
C ALA A 349 -6.74 0.61 -17.33
N LEU A 350 -6.80 0.78 -16.01
CA LEU A 350 -7.14 2.05 -15.37
C LEU A 350 -6.09 3.13 -15.63
N PHE A 351 -4.81 2.79 -15.48
CA PHE A 351 -3.70 3.73 -15.62
C PHE A 351 -3.11 3.77 -17.05
N TYR A 352 -3.95 3.51 -18.04
CA TYR A 352 -3.57 3.70 -19.43
C TYR A 352 -3.33 5.19 -19.72
N ASN A 353 -2.13 5.51 -20.19
CA ASN A 353 -1.78 6.83 -20.68
C ASN A 353 -1.80 6.84 -22.21
N ASP A 354 -2.65 7.67 -22.81
CA ASP A 354 -2.65 7.94 -24.24
C ASP A 354 -1.55 8.96 -24.57
N SER A 355 -0.40 8.48 -24.97
CA SER A 355 0.75 9.32 -25.28
C SER A 355 0.53 10.22 -26.50
N ALA A 356 -0.38 9.88 -27.41
CA ALA A 356 -0.71 10.72 -28.57
C ALA A 356 -1.53 11.95 -28.17
N LYS A 357 -2.36 11.82 -27.17
CA LYS A 357 -3.19 12.88 -26.61
C LYS A 357 -2.59 13.49 -25.34
N MET A 358 -1.54 12.89 -24.78
CA MET A 358 -0.91 13.28 -23.50
C MET A 358 -1.92 13.33 -22.35
N GLU A 359 -2.74 12.29 -22.23
CA GLU A 359 -3.82 12.24 -21.27
C GLU A 359 -4.01 10.86 -20.64
N TRP A 360 -4.71 10.84 -19.53
CA TRP A 360 -5.23 9.64 -18.87
C TRP A 360 -6.73 9.54 -19.16
N PRO A 361 -7.16 8.81 -20.22
CA PRO A 361 -8.57 8.83 -20.61
C PRO A 361 -9.51 8.14 -19.61
N ARG A 362 -8.96 7.39 -18.68
CA ARG A 362 -9.66 6.61 -17.64
C ARG A 362 -9.49 7.18 -16.24
N LEU A 363 -9.05 8.44 -16.13
CA LEU A 363 -8.85 9.14 -14.85
C LEU A 363 -9.42 10.56 -14.96
N PRO A 364 -10.55 10.85 -14.34
CA PRO A 364 -11.54 9.92 -13.75
C PRO A 364 -12.26 9.09 -14.82
N PHE A 365 -13.02 8.08 -14.39
CA PHE A 365 -13.86 7.25 -15.25
C PHE A 365 -15.30 7.21 -14.72
N TRP A 366 -16.23 6.64 -15.50
CA TRP A 366 -17.62 6.53 -15.09
C TRP A 366 -18.01 5.10 -14.78
N GLN A 367 -18.72 4.89 -13.66
CA GLN A 367 -19.47 3.67 -13.39
C GLN A 367 -20.95 3.92 -13.70
N VAL A 368 -21.48 3.18 -14.67
CA VAL A 368 -22.89 3.25 -15.08
C VAL A 368 -23.63 2.08 -14.50
N VAL A 369 -24.75 2.31 -13.85
CA VAL A 369 -25.60 1.35 -13.17
C VAL A 369 -27.07 1.65 -13.43
N ASP A 370 -27.97 0.72 -13.10
CA ASP A 370 -29.41 1.01 -12.98
C ASP A 370 -29.87 1.09 -11.52
N GLU A 371 -31.11 1.47 -11.32
CA GLU A 371 -31.68 1.63 -9.98
C GLU A 371 -31.60 0.36 -9.13
N SER A 372 -31.67 -0.82 -9.75
CA SER A 372 -31.58 -2.09 -9.02
C SER A 372 -30.17 -2.41 -8.51
N THR A 373 -29.14 -1.78 -9.08
CA THR A 373 -27.75 -1.94 -8.67
C THR A 373 -27.34 -0.97 -7.55
N LEU A 374 -28.02 0.16 -7.36
CA LEU A 374 -27.68 1.16 -6.35
C LEU A 374 -27.48 0.59 -4.93
N PRO A 375 -28.29 -0.38 -4.45
CA PRO A 375 -28.10 -0.96 -3.11
C PRO A 375 -26.78 -1.74 -2.95
N PHE A 376 -26.11 -2.11 -4.05
CA PHE A 376 -24.84 -2.81 -4.04
C PHE A 376 -23.64 -1.86 -4.18
N MET A 377 -23.89 -0.58 -4.39
CA MET A 377 -22.86 0.45 -4.32
C MET A 377 -22.59 0.74 -2.84
N GLY A 378 -21.34 0.62 -2.44
CA GLY A 378 -21.01 0.95 -1.08
C GLY A 378 -19.82 0.17 -0.55
N THR A 379 -19.72 0.16 0.73
CA THR A 379 -18.53 -0.14 1.47
C THR A 379 -18.45 -1.59 1.90
N SER A 380 -17.27 -2.15 1.80
CA SER A 380 -16.97 -3.52 2.24
C SER A 380 -16.80 -3.66 3.76
N GLY A 381 -17.18 -2.65 4.57
CA GLY A 381 -16.90 -2.62 6.02
C GLY A 381 -15.41 -2.41 6.33
N SER A 382 -14.66 -1.89 5.38
CA SER A 382 -13.25 -1.55 5.47
C SER A 382 -13.01 -0.15 4.87
N GLY A 383 -11.82 0.40 5.07
CA GLY A 383 -11.49 1.79 4.69
C GLY A 383 -11.50 2.72 5.89
N TRP A 384 -10.59 3.67 5.88
CA TRP A 384 -10.44 4.59 7.01
C TRP A 384 -11.72 5.35 7.31
N VAL A 385 -12.34 5.90 6.27
CA VAL A 385 -13.58 6.69 6.38
C VAL A 385 -14.71 5.90 7.05
N HIS A 386 -14.82 4.61 6.76
CA HIS A 386 -15.90 3.77 7.29
C HIS A 386 -15.64 3.28 8.71
N ILE A 387 -14.38 3.06 9.06
CA ILE A 387 -14.00 2.50 10.36
C ILE A 387 -13.79 3.59 11.40
N VAL A 388 -13.23 4.71 11.01
CA VAL A 388 -12.82 5.78 11.92
C VAL A 388 -13.69 7.02 11.77
N GLY A 389 -14.18 7.29 10.55
CA GLY A 389 -14.96 8.50 10.26
C GLY A 389 -14.09 9.74 10.11
N GLY A 390 -14.68 10.91 10.35
CA GLY A 390 -13.95 12.19 10.31
C GLY A 390 -13.83 12.82 8.93
N THR A 391 -14.70 12.44 7.98
CA THR A 391 -14.72 13.03 6.62
C THR A 391 -16.08 13.58 6.24
N SER A 392 -16.10 14.51 5.29
CA SER A 392 -17.29 14.87 4.51
C SER A 392 -17.29 14.05 3.23
N ALA A 393 -17.83 12.84 3.29
CA ALA A 393 -18.00 11.99 2.13
C ALA A 393 -19.49 11.91 1.78
N PRO A 394 -19.87 11.91 0.48
CA PRO A 394 -21.24 11.62 0.09
C PRO A 394 -21.50 10.13 0.30
N ASP A 395 -22.23 9.78 1.33
CA ASP A 395 -22.50 8.39 1.75
C ASP A 395 -23.82 7.81 1.24
N SER A 396 -24.58 8.64 0.51
CA SER A 396 -25.87 8.27 -0.06
C SER A 396 -26.01 8.65 -1.54
N THR A 397 -26.91 7.97 -2.24
CA THR A 397 -27.24 8.30 -3.63
C THR A 397 -27.72 9.77 -3.76
N GLU A 398 -28.47 10.26 -2.77
CA GLU A 398 -28.96 11.64 -2.76
C GLU A 398 -27.81 12.66 -2.67
N GLU A 399 -26.84 12.41 -1.82
CA GLU A 399 -25.65 13.24 -1.68
C GLU A 399 -24.75 13.19 -2.90
N LEU A 400 -24.54 12.02 -3.49
CA LEU A 400 -23.82 11.88 -4.76
C LEU A 400 -24.48 12.66 -5.89
N LEU A 401 -25.81 12.63 -5.99
CA LEU A 401 -26.56 13.42 -6.97
C LEU A 401 -26.49 14.93 -6.68
N SER A 402 -26.67 15.33 -5.42
CA SER A 402 -26.67 16.76 -5.04
C SER A 402 -25.28 17.39 -5.15
N SER A 403 -24.22 16.62 -4.97
CA SER A 403 -22.83 17.08 -5.17
C SER A 403 -22.41 17.15 -6.63
N GLY A 404 -23.20 16.57 -7.55
CA GLY A 404 -22.86 16.48 -8.98
C GLY A 404 -21.85 15.38 -9.34
N LEU A 405 -21.44 14.56 -8.38
CA LEU A 405 -20.57 13.39 -8.62
C LEU A 405 -21.34 12.25 -9.31
N MET A 406 -22.65 12.23 -9.18
CA MET A 406 -23.55 11.29 -9.84
C MET A 406 -24.60 12.05 -10.66
N VAL A 407 -24.92 11.50 -11.81
CA VAL A 407 -26.03 11.96 -12.67
C VAL A 407 -27.01 10.82 -12.90
N LYS A 408 -28.26 11.14 -13.25
CA LYS A 408 -29.30 10.14 -13.56
C LYS A 408 -30.15 10.55 -14.76
N ALA A 409 -30.61 9.56 -15.51
CA ALA A 409 -31.50 9.76 -16.66
C ALA A 409 -32.35 8.49 -16.93
N ASP A 410 -33.44 8.66 -17.66
CA ASP A 410 -34.30 7.55 -18.05
C ASP A 410 -33.89 6.91 -19.39
N THR A 411 -32.98 7.57 -20.14
CA THR A 411 -32.44 7.04 -21.40
C THR A 411 -30.90 7.15 -21.44
N VAL A 412 -30.28 6.33 -22.28
CA VAL A 412 -28.82 6.39 -22.50
C VAL A 412 -28.41 7.73 -23.14
N GLU A 413 -29.23 8.26 -24.05
CA GLU A 413 -28.97 9.53 -24.72
C GLU A 413 -28.94 10.71 -23.72
N GLU A 414 -29.90 10.73 -22.80
CA GLU A 414 -29.95 11.75 -21.75
C GLU A 414 -28.79 11.61 -20.76
N LEU A 415 -28.47 10.36 -20.38
CA LEU A 415 -27.34 10.08 -19.50
C LEU A 415 -26.01 10.51 -20.15
N ALA A 416 -25.79 10.15 -21.42
CA ALA A 416 -24.62 10.54 -22.19
C ALA A 416 -24.46 12.07 -22.26
N SER A 417 -25.59 12.79 -22.47
CA SER A 417 -25.60 14.26 -22.46
C SER A 417 -25.14 14.83 -21.11
N GLN A 418 -25.59 14.25 -19.99
CA GLN A 418 -25.18 14.70 -18.64
C GLN A 418 -23.73 14.32 -18.34
N MET A 419 -23.24 13.16 -18.80
CA MET A 419 -21.86 12.73 -18.70
C MET A 419 -20.91 13.51 -19.62
N GLY A 420 -21.44 14.20 -20.64
CA GLY A 420 -20.64 14.90 -21.65
C GLY A 420 -19.94 13.97 -22.63
N VAL A 421 -20.56 12.82 -22.95
CA VAL A 421 -20.03 11.80 -23.87
C VAL A 421 -20.94 11.58 -25.07
N GLU A 422 -20.42 10.91 -26.11
CA GLU A 422 -21.22 10.55 -27.28
C GLU A 422 -22.21 9.42 -26.97
N ALA A 423 -23.50 9.63 -27.21
CA ALA A 423 -24.57 8.70 -26.87
C ALA A 423 -24.39 7.31 -27.54
N THR A 424 -23.92 7.27 -28.79
CA THR A 424 -23.68 6.02 -29.51
C THR A 424 -22.57 5.19 -28.86
N ILE A 425 -21.51 5.83 -28.36
CA ILE A 425 -20.40 5.15 -27.70
C ILE A 425 -20.86 4.61 -26.33
N LEU A 426 -21.62 5.39 -25.58
CA LEU A 426 -22.17 4.94 -24.30
C LEU A 426 -23.15 3.78 -24.50
N GLN A 427 -24.02 3.85 -25.54
CA GLN A 427 -24.96 2.80 -25.86
C GLN A 427 -24.24 1.46 -26.15
N GLU A 428 -23.18 1.49 -26.97
CA GLU A 428 -22.37 0.30 -27.25
C GLU A 428 -21.79 -0.32 -25.96
N SER A 429 -21.34 0.52 -25.02
CA SER A 429 -20.81 0.08 -23.74
C SER A 429 -21.87 -0.55 -22.83
N VAL A 430 -23.08 0.01 -22.81
CA VAL A 430 -24.21 -0.54 -22.05
C VAL A 430 -24.72 -1.83 -22.68
N ASP A 431 -24.82 -1.89 -24.01
CA ASP A 431 -25.30 -3.07 -24.76
C ASP A 431 -24.38 -4.28 -24.59
N ALA A 432 -23.09 -4.07 -24.30
CA ALA A 432 -22.14 -5.15 -24.00
C ALA A 432 -22.57 -6.03 -22.81
N LEU A 433 -23.42 -5.52 -21.91
CA LEU A 433 -23.97 -6.29 -20.79
C LEU A 433 -25.09 -7.27 -21.22
N SER A 434 -25.62 -7.16 -22.43
CA SER A 434 -26.76 -7.94 -22.91
C SER A 434 -26.39 -9.16 -23.77
N GLY A 435 -25.16 -9.17 -24.31
CA GLY A 435 -24.70 -10.21 -25.23
C GLY A 435 -24.04 -11.42 -24.54
N PRO A 436 -23.95 -12.59 -25.22
CA PRO A 436 -23.22 -13.74 -24.68
C PRO A 436 -21.70 -13.52 -24.67
N ASP A 437 -21.18 -12.80 -25.65
CA ASP A 437 -19.77 -12.53 -25.83
C ASP A 437 -19.36 -11.25 -25.10
N ASP A 438 -18.08 -11.17 -24.72
CA ASP A 438 -17.52 -10.01 -24.06
C ASP A 438 -16.09 -9.75 -24.53
N GLU A 439 -15.83 -8.54 -25.01
CA GLU A 439 -14.52 -8.14 -25.55
C GLU A 439 -13.39 -8.30 -24.50
N PHE A 440 -13.72 -8.15 -23.20
CA PHE A 440 -12.76 -8.21 -22.10
C PHE A 440 -12.81 -9.53 -21.32
N GLY A 441 -13.65 -10.48 -21.76
CA GLY A 441 -13.76 -11.81 -21.17
C GLY A 441 -14.60 -11.88 -19.89
N ARG A 442 -15.47 -10.90 -19.63
CA ARG A 442 -16.45 -10.94 -18.54
C ARG A 442 -17.42 -12.11 -18.76
N ALA A 443 -17.53 -12.98 -17.77
CA ALA A 443 -18.36 -14.16 -17.84
C ALA A 443 -19.86 -13.81 -18.00
N ALA A 444 -20.60 -14.61 -18.79
CA ALA A 444 -21.99 -14.32 -19.10
C ALA A 444 -22.89 -14.27 -17.85
N GLU A 445 -22.63 -15.13 -16.87
CA GLU A 445 -23.34 -15.14 -15.57
C GLU A 445 -23.07 -13.92 -14.70
N LYS A 446 -22.02 -13.18 -15.04
CA LYS A 446 -21.66 -11.90 -14.39
C LYS A 446 -22.14 -10.68 -15.17
N LYS A 447 -23.00 -10.87 -16.16
CA LYS A 447 -23.60 -9.79 -16.95
C LYS A 447 -25.10 -9.73 -16.75
N ARG A 448 -25.62 -8.55 -16.60
CA ARG A 448 -27.05 -8.25 -16.56
C ARG A 448 -27.32 -6.95 -17.32
N ALA A 449 -28.24 -6.98 -18.27
CA ALA A 449 -28.68 -5.78 -18.98
C ALA A 449 -29.20 -4.73 -17.99
N LEU A 450 -28.84 -3.47 -18.21
CA LEU A 450 -29.38 -2.36 -17.45
C LEU A 450 -30.81 -2.04 -17.90
N SER A 451 -31.66 -1.61 -16.97
CA SER A 451 -33.05 -1.32 -17.26
C SER A 451 -33.63 -0.25 -16.32
N GLY A 452 -34.62 0.53 -16.81
CA GLY A 452 -35.22 1.60 -16.05
C GLY A 452 -34.34 2.83 -15.96
N THR A 453 -34.41 3.57 -14.85
CA THR A 453 -33.58 4.76 -14.62
C THR A 453 -32.12 4.36 -14.45
N LEU A 454 -31.26 5.03 -15.21
CA LEU A 454 -29.82 4.83 -15.23
C LEU A 454 -29.12 5.90 -14.38
N TYR A 455 -28.00 5.52 -13.79
CA TYR A 455 -27.15 6.37 -12.98
C TYR A 455 -25.71 6.25 -13.45
N ALA A 456 -24.98 7.34 -13.44
CA ALA A 456 -23.54 7.34 -13.70
C ALA A 456 -22.82 8.12 -12.60
N VAL A 457 -21.87 7.48 -11.92
CA VAL A 457 -21.01 8.11 -10.92
C VAL A 457 -19.58 8.20 -11.44
N GLN A 458 -18.98 9.37 -11.25
CA GLN A 458 -17.59 9.59 -11.64
C GLN A 458 -16.66 9.08 -10.54
N LEU A 459 -15.82 8.11 -10.88
CA LEU A 459 -14.93 7.42 -9.95
C LEU A 459 -13.46 7.67 -10.26
N GLN A 460 -12.64 7.53 -9.24
CA GLN A 460 -11.19 7.54 -9.31
C GLN A 460 -10.61 6.29 -8.66
N PRO A 461 -9.41 5.82 -9.09
CA PRO A 461 -8.69 4.78 -8.37
C PRO A 461 -8.30 5.25 -6.98
N ILE A 462 -8.39 4.34 -6.03
CA ILE A 462 -7.99 4.57 -4.64
C ILE A 462 -6.82 3.63 -4.32
N MET A 463 -5.77 4.17 -3.71
CA MET A 463 -4.59 3.42 -3.27
C MET A 463 -4.81 2.89 -1.87
N VAL A 464 -4.78 1.57 -1.72
CA VAL A 464 -4.94 0.91 -0.41
C VAL A 464 -3.69 1.03 0.43
N ASN A 465 -2.52 0.76 -0.17
CA ASN A 465 -1.22 0.83 0.49
C ASN A 465 -0.08 0.99 -0.52
N THR A 466 1.07 1.44 -0.05
CA THR A 466 2.35 1.37 -0.76
C THR A 466 3.15 0.15 -0.28
N ASN A 467 4.11 -0.33 -1.09
CA ASN A 467 4.97 -1.48 -0.73
C ASN A 467 6.44 -1.06 -0.58
N GLY A 468 6.77 0.15 -0.98
CA GLY A 468 8.13 0.66 -0.96
C GLY A 468 8.66 0.96 0.44
N GLY A 469 9.97 0.82 0.60
CA GLY A 469 10.64 1.16 1.86
C GLY A 469 12.02 0.54 1.99
N PRO A 470 12.62 0.61 3.18
CA PRO A 470 13.90 -0.03 3.44
C PRO A 470 13.81 -1.54 3.23
N LYS A 471 14.79 -2.07 2.52
CA LYS A 471 14.93 -3.50 2.29
C LYS A 471 15.29 -4.20 3.60
N ARG A 472 14.72 -5.38 3.81
CA ARG A 472 14.99 -6.23 4.99
C ARG A 472 15.47 -7.61 4.61
N ASP A 473 16.20 -8.24 5.52
CA ASP A 473 16.57 -9.65 5.42
C ASP A 473 15.51 -10.60 6.03
N ALA A 474 15.77 -11.89 6.01
CA ALA A 474 14.86 -12.92 6.54
C ALA A 474 14.61 -12.83 8.07
N SER A 475 15.41 -12.04 8.78
CA SER A 475 15.27 -11.76 10.22
C SER A 475 14.69 -10.37 10.49
N ALA A 476 14.01 -9.77 9.50
CA ALA A 476 13.43 -8.43 9.56
C ALA A 476 14.45 -7.29 9.76
N ARG A 477 15.77 -7.54 9.68
CA ARG A 477 16.77 -6.49 9.83
C ARG A 477 16.84 -5.65 8.57
N ILE A 478 16.82 -4.34 8.70
CA ILE A 478 17.09 -3.41 7.60
C ILE A 478 18.54 -3.62 7.13
N VAL A 479 18.78 -3.52 5.82
CA VAL A 479 20.11 -3.75 5.23
C VAL A 479 20.68 -2.49 4.58
N HIS A 480 21.99 -2.38 4.62
CA HIS A 480 22.76 -1.39 3.87
C HIS A 480 22.74 -1.69 2.36
N THR A 481 23.20 -0.72 1.55
CA THR A 481 23.30 -0.87 0.09
C THR A 481 24.27 -1.97 -0.35
N ASP A 482 25.18 -2.40 0.50
CA ASP A 482 26.07 -3.55 0.30
C ASP A 482 25.46 -4.90 0.72
N GLY A 483 24.23 -4.89 1.27
CA GLY A 483 23.49 -6.07 1.73
C GLY A 483 23.82 -6.49 3.17
N THR A 484 24.70 -5.79 3.87
CA THR A 484 24.96 -6.09 5.29
C THR A 484 23.84 -5.54 6.18
N PRO A 485 23.47 -6.23 7.27
CA PRO A 485 22.44 -5.74 8.19
C PRO A 485 22.86 -4.45 8.89
N VAL A 486 21.91 -3.54 9.05
CA VAL A 486 22.04 -2.42 9.99
C VAL A 486 21.79 -2.95 11.39
N GLU A 487 22.81 -2.92 12.23
CA GLU A 487 22.72 -3.51 13.57
C GLU A 487 21.65 -2.83 14.43
N ARG A 488 20.81 -3.64 15.06
CA ARG A 488 19.73 -3.21 15.97
C ARG A 488 18.61 -2.41 15.31
N LEU A 489 18.50 -2.43 13.97
CA LEU A 489 17.44 -1.76 13.21
C LEU A 489 16.63 -2.77 12.41
N PHE A 490 15.31 -2.75 12.63
CA PHE A 490 14.36 -3.69 12.02
C PHE A 490 13.22 -2.95 11.33
N SER A 491 12.59 -3.59 10.35
CA SER A 491 11.33 -3.11 9.76
C SER A 491 10.33 -4.24 9.58
N ALA A 492 9.06 -3.93 9.73
CA ALA A 492 7.99 -4.90 9.55
C ALA A 492 6.76 -4.27 8.88
N GLY A 493 5.99 -5.11 8.20
CA GLY A 493 4.74 -4.72 7.55
C GLY A 493 4.92 -3.97 6.25
N GLU A 494 4.03 -3.01 6.00
CA GLU A 494 3.94 -2.25 4.77
C GLU A 494 5.22 -1.49 4.42
N LEU A 495 5.96 -1.03 5.43
CA LEU A 495 7.23 -0.33 5.25
C LEU A 495 8.29 -1.27 4.66
N GLY A 496 8.50 -1.22 3.35
CA GLY A 496 9.38 -2.13 2.64
C GLY A 496 8.84 -3.55 2.56
N SER A 497 7.58 -3.70 2.16
CA SER A 497 6.90 -4.99 2.02
C SER A 497 7.63 -5.93 1.06
N VAL A 498 7.58 -7.24 1.34
CA VAL A 498 8.05 -8.30 0.43
C VAL A 498 7.21 -8.38 -0.83
N TRP A 499 5.96 -7.92 -0.77
CA TRP A 499 5.07 -7.89 -1.92
C TRP A 499 5.49 -6.81 -2.92
N ALA A 500 5.59 -7.22 -4.17
CA ALA A 500 5.87 -6.33 -5.29
C ALA A 500 4.84 -6.55 -6.37
N TRP A 501 4.38 -5.55 -7.06
CA TRP A 501 3.47 -5.56 -8.20
C TRP A 501 2.10 -6.23 -7.97
N TYR A 502 2.00 -7.57 -7.96
CA TYR A 502 0.81 -8.32 -7.56
C TYR A 502 1.01 -8.91 -6.18
N TYR A 503 -0.05 -9.02 -5.40
CA TYR A 503 -0.01 -9.77 -4.16
C TYR A 503 -1.35 -10.49 -3.91
N GLN A 504 -1.28 -11.59 -3.17
CA GLN A 504 -2.45 -12.28 -2.67
C GLN A 504 -3.13 -11.41 -1.61
N GLY A 505 -4.41 -11.11 -1.77
CA GLY A 505 -5.19 -10.40 -0.75
C GLY A 505 -5.01 -11.02 0.64
N ALA A 506 -4.97 -10.19 1.67
CA ALA A 506 -4.61 -10.55 3.03
C ALA A 506 -3.11 -10.83 3.29
N GLY A 507 -2.29 -10.87 2.23
CA GLY A 507 -0.85 -11.11 2.34
C GLY A 507 -0.10 -10.06 3.14
N ASN A 508 -0.42 -8.78 2.97
CA ASN A 508 0.21 -7.69 3.72
C ASN A 508 -0.09 -7.78 5.23
N VAL A 509 -1.31 -8.19 5.61
CA VAL A 509 -1.66 -8.38 7.03
C VAL A 509 -0.84 -9.52 7.63
N SER A 510 -0.72 -10.65 6.89
CA SER A 510 0.12 -11.77 7.33
C SER A 510 1.59 -11.37 7.45
N GLU A 511 2.11 -10.58 6.51
CA GLU A 511 3.47 -10.06 6.55
C GLU A 511 3.73 -9.20 7.80
N CYS A 512 2.77 -8.34 8.16
CA CYS A 512 2.85 -7.52 9.37
C CYS A 512 3.09 -8.38 10.62
N MET A 513 2.34 -9.47 10.74
CA MET A 513 2.45 -10.39 11.88
C MET A 513 3.75 -11.17 11.86
N VAL A 514 4.16 -11.70 10.68
CA VAL A 514 5.38 -12.52 10.56
C VAL A 514 6.64 -11.74 10.93
N PHE A 515 6.84 -10.59 10.31
CA PHE A 515 8.05 -9.80 10.58
C PHE A 515 7.95 -8.93 11.84
N GLY A 516 6.74 -8.73 12.37
CA GLY A 516 6.56 -8.11 13.68
C GLY A 516 7.02 -9.04 14.82
N ARG A 517 6.63 -10.32 14.76
CA ARG A 517 7.06 -11.37 15.73
C ARG A 517 8.55 -11.66 15.64
#